data_044e1dcf7ebcb52ff23f203f52665029
#
_entry.id   044e1dcf7ebcb52ff23f203f52665029
#
_cell.length_a   1.000
_cell.length_b   1.000
_cell.length_c   1.000
_cell.angle_alpha   90.00
_cell.angle_beta   90.00
_cell.angle_gamma   90.00
#
_symmetry.space_group_name_H-M   'P 1'
#
loop_
_entity.id
_entity.type
_entity.pdbx_description
1 polymer ?
#
loop_
_entity_poly.entity_id
_entity_poly.type
_entity_poly.pdbx_seq_one_letter_code
_entity_poly.pdbx_strand_id
1 'polypeptide(L)'
;MQSKVPSYDKVPTMFSPDGRLYQVEYASKIVEQGTTGVGIIYKDGVLIAADKSIPSKLVKPDSIEKIFKIDEKIAVVSAGLVGDARRLVGIARRQAQDNKMVFSEPIQVEVMSKEIAETKQAFTQYGGLRPFGVSFIIAGTDEKGPQLYQTEPSGALAEYKSIAIGRNKENAMKVFEKDYKDNLSLDKAVKIAYDALAKSVPEKEKISLLRVEFAIIDSKGFKFLNESDLKSFLK
;
A
#
# COMPACT_ATOMS: atom_id res chain seq x y z
N MET A 1 -0.32 23.20 34.45
CA MET A 1 0.64 22.09 34.55
C MET A 1 1.09 21.75 33.15
N GLN A 2 2.29 22.18 32.76
CA GLN A 2 2.89 21.72 31.50
C GLN A 2 3.28 20.26 31.69
N SER A 3 2.63 19.35 30.97
CA SER A 3 3.07 17.97 30.90
C SER A 3 4.48 17.97 30.34
N LYS A 4 5.47 17.58 31.15
CA LYS A 4 6.82 17.30 30.67
C LYS A 4 6.70 16.16 29.68
N VAL A 5 6.64 16.50 28.36
CA VAL A 5 6.77 15.49 27.30
C VAL A 5 8.11 14.80 27.53
N PRO A 6 8.14 13.49 27.72
CA PRO A 6 9.39 12.76 27.96
C PRO A 6 10.37 13.05 26.80
N SER A 7 11.65 13.21 27.10
CA SER A 7 12.70 13.48 26.08
C SER A 7 12.79 12.41 24.98
N TYR A 8 12.29 11.24 25.24
CA TYR A 8 12.21 10.09 24.30
C TYR A 8 11.39 10.39 23.05
N ASP A 9 10.46 11.36 23.12
CA ASP A 9 9.62 11.77 22.00
C ASP A 9 10.40 12.57 20.91
N LYS A 10 11.54 13.14 21.28
CA LYS A 10 12.35 13.99 20.41
C LYS A 10 13.47 13.24 19.68
N VAL A 11 13.78 12.03 20.11
CA VAL A 11 14.86 11.22 19.55
C VAL A 11 14.28 10.06 18.76
N PRO A 12 14.42 10.04 17.42
CA PRO A 12 13.73 9.05 16.57
C PRO A 12 14.24 7.61 16.79
N THR A 13 15.45 7.43 17.28
CA THR A 13 16.14 6.14 17.38
C THR A 13 16.21 5.57 18.81
N MET A 14 15.63 6.26 19.80
CA MET A 14 15.68 5.88 21.19
C MET A 14 14.41 5.16 21.63
N PHE A 15 14.58 4.00 22.24
CA PHE A 15 13.46 3.32 22.92
C PHE A 15 13.07 4.07 24.21
N SER A 16 11.78 4.18 24.46
CA SER A 16 11.27 4.55 25.78
C SER A 16 11.52 3.43 26.79
N PRO A 17 11.42 3.70 28.10
CA PRO A 17 11.51 2.65 29.13
C PRO A 17 10.50 1.50 28.93
N ASP A 18 9.36 1.78 28.27
CA ASP A 18 8.33 0.79 27.95
C ASP A 18 8.60 0.06 26.60
N GLY A 19 9.78 0.24 26.00
CA GLY A 19 10.20 -0.41 24.76
C GLY A 19 9.51 0.12 23.50
N ARG A 20 9.02 1.38 23.49
CA ARG A 20 8.34 2.02 22.36
C ARG A 20 9.26 2.93 21.58
N LEU A 21 9.09 2.96 20.25
CA LEU A 21 9.69 3.93 19.34
C LEU A 21 8.61 4.96 18.94
N TYR A 22 8.53 6.07 19.68
CA TYR A 22 7.45 7.05 19.50
C TYR A 22 7.35 7.61 18.07
N GLN A 23 8.48 7.85 17.41
CA GLN A 23 8.46 8.37 16.04
C GLN A 23 7.89 7.34 15.03
N VAL A 24 8.07 6.04 15.28
CA VAL A 24 7.43 4.98 14.48
C VAL A 24 5.92 4.96 14.72
N GLU A 25 5.48 5.13 15.98
CA GLU A 25 4.06 5.19 16.30
C GLU A 25 3.36 6.42 15.69
N TYR A 26 4.04 7.58 15.70
CA TYR A 26 3.52 8.78 15.03
C TYR A 26 3.46 8.60 13.52
N ALA A 27 4.46 7.95 12.92
CA ALA A 27 4.42 7.60 11.51
C ALA A 27 3.25 6.66 11.17
N SER A 28 2.95 5.69 12.04
CA SER A 28 1.79 4.79 11.88
C SER A 28 0.46 5.56 11.99
N LYS A 29 0.34 6.54 12.90
CA LYS A 29 -0.85 7.41 12.96
C LYS A 29 -1.05 8.24 11.69
N ILE A 30 0.04 8.68 11.04
CA ILE A 30 -0.03 9.38 9.75
C ILE A 30 -0.58 8.43 8.67
N VAL A 31 -0.19 7.17 8.66
CA VAL A 31 -0.73 6.15 7.74
C VAL A 31 -2.23 5.98 7.94
N GLU A 32 -2.70 5.90 9.20
CA GLU A 32 -4.12 5.78 9.54
C GLU A 32 -4.98 6.98 9.10
N GLN A 33 -4.37 8.14 8.91
CA GLN A 33 -5.04 9.33 8.35
C GLN A 33 -5.09 9.32 6.81
N GLY A 34 -4.22 8.54 6.18
CA GLY A 34 -4.19 8.39 4.73
C GLY A 34 -5.42 7.69 4.19
N THR A 35 -5.82 7.99 2.95
CA THR A 35 -6.94 7.29 2.30
C THR A 35 -6.62 5.82 2.12
N THR A 36 -7.67 5.00 2.14
CA THR A 36 -7.56 3.54 2.13
C THR A 36 -7.00 3.02 0.81
N GLY A 37 -6.09 2.07 0.93
CA GLY A 37 -5.63 1.21 -0.15
C GLY A 37 -5.90 -0.25 0.21
N VAL A 38 -6.20 -1.07 -0.78
CA VAL A 38 -6.50 -2.49 -0.61
C VAL A 38 -5.77 -3.34 -1.63
N GLY A 39 -5.51 -4.60 -1.27
CA GLY A 39 -4.96 -5.61 -2.17
C GLY A 39 -5.64 -6.95 -1.95
N ILE A 40 -5.81 -7.73 -3.01
CA ILE A 40 -6.44 -9.04 -2.98
C ILE A 40 -5.85 -9.95 -4.08
N ILE A 41 -5.47 -11.16 -3.69
CA ILE A 41 -5.05 -12.20 -4.63
C ILE A 41 -6.29 -12.84 -5.26
N TYR A 42 -6.29 -12.94 -6.58
CA TYR A 42 -7.27 -13.72 -7.34
C TYR A 42 -6.56 -14.84 -8.13
N LYS A 43 -7.31 -15.71 -8.78
CA LYS A 43 -6.79 -16.95 -9.42
C LYS A 43 -5.56 -16.72 -10.32
N ASP A 44 -5.57 -15.65 -11.11
CA ASP A 44 -4.58 -15.43 -12.17
C ASP A 44 -3.61 -14.27 -11.88
N GLY A 45 -3.73 -13.62 -10.70
CA GLY A 45 -2.90 -12.48 -10.36
C GLY A 45 -3.27 -11.77 -9.06
N VAL A 46 -2.87 -10.52 -8.95
CA VAL A 46 -3.16 -9.64 -7.81
C VAL A 46 -3.89 -8.40 -8.28
N LEU A 47 -4.95 -8.04 -7.57
CA LEU A 47 -5.65 -6.79 -7.72
C LEU A 47 -5.26 -5.84 -6.58
N ILE A 48 -4.95 -4.61 -6.92
CA ILE A 48 -4.78 -3.52 -5.94
C ILE A 48 -5.71 -2.37 -6.28
N ALA A 49 -6.23 -1.72 -5.25
CA ALA A 49 -7.13 -0.58 -5.43
C ALA A 49 -6.94 0.48 -4.35
N ALA A 50 -7.27 1.73 -4.66
CA ALA A 50 -7.12 2.85 -3.75
C ALA A 50 -8.27 3.86 -3.85
N ASP A 51 -8.61 4.47 -2.71
CA ASP A 51 -9.42 5.69 -2.64
C ASP A 51 -8.50 6.91 -2.86
N LYS A 52 -8.73 7.68 -3.92
CA LYS A 52 -7.96 8.89 -4.26
C LYS A 52 -8.42 10.11 -3.47
N SER A 53 -9.65 10.12 -2.96
CA SER A 53 -10.22 11.23 -2.16
C SER A 53 -9.89 12.61 -2.74
N ILE A 54 -10.46 12.94 -3.91
CA ILE A 54 -10.20 14.20 -4.61
C ILE A 54 -10.68 15.38 -3.76
N PRO A 55 -9.78 16.24 -3.24
CA PRO A 55 -10.14 17.24 -2.22
C PRO A 55 -10.90 18.43 -2.79
N SER A 56 -10.85 18.68 -4.09
CA SER A 56 -11.46 19.83 -4.77
C SER A 56 -11.72 19.54 -6.23
N LYS A 57 -12.79 20.14 -6.76
CA LYS A 57 -13.10 20.14 -8.21
C LYS A 57 -12.00 20.80 -9.06
N LEU A 58 -11.13 21.57 -8.47
CA LEU A 58 -10.00 22.24 -9.15
C LEU A 58 -8.77 21.35 -9.29
N VAL A 59 -8.73 20.22 -8.59
CA VAL A 59 -7.62 19.25 -8.68
C VAL A 59 -7.90 18.31 -9.86
N LYS A 60 -6.92 18.13 -10.73
CA LYS A 60 -6.97 17.13 -11.78
C LYS A 60 -6.84 15.73 -11.16
N PRO A 61 -7.85 14.84 -11.30
CA PRO A 61 -7.84 13.52 -10.65
C PRO A 61 -6.61 12.67 -11.00
N ASP A 62 -6.11 12.78 -12.22
CA ASP A 62 -4.95 12.02 -12.71
C ASP A 62 -3.62 12.48 -12.08
N SER A 63 -3.60 13.66 -11.44
CA SER A 63 -2.42 14.13 -10.71
C SER A 63 -2.28 13.50 -9.32
N ILE A 64 -3.34 12.86 -8.82
CA ILE A 64 -3.32 12.14 -7.54
C ILE A 64 -2.98 10.69 -7.82
N GLU A 65 -1.75 10.32 -7.51
CA GLU A 65 -1.25 8.96 -7.62
C GLU A 65 -1.28 8.27 -6.26
N LYS A 66 -1.89 7.09 -6.20
CA LYS A 66 -1.92 6.21 -5.03
C LYS A 66 -1.35 4.84 -5.34
N ILE A 67 -1.45 4.44 -6.61
CA ILE A 67 -0.90 3.21 -7.15
C ILE A 67 0.30 3.57 -8.02
N PHE A 68 1.44 2.94 -7.74
CA PHE A 68 2.70 3.18 -8.43
C PHE A 68 3.22 1.88 -9.03
N LYS A 69 3.44 1.86 -10.34
CA LYS A 69 4.17 0.79 -10.99
C LYS A 69 5.64 0.87 -10.58
N ILE A 70 6.20 -0.23 -10.10
CA ILE A 70 7.64 -0.36 -9.78
C ILE A 70 8.38 -0.95 -10.96
N ASP A 71 7.93 -2.12 -11.43
CA ASP A 71 8.44 -2.83 -12.59
C ASP A 71 7.29 -3.41 -13.41
N GLU A 72 7.55 -4.18 -14.44
CA GLU A 72 6.53 -4.75 -15.34
C GLU A 72 5.48 -5.58 -14.59
N LYS A 73 5.91 -6.32 -13.55
CA LYS A 73 5.06 -7.23 -12.78
C LYS A 73 5.01 -6.91 -11.29
N ILE A 74 5.42 -5.72 -10.88
CA ILE A 74 5.39 -5.27 -9.49
C ILE A 74 4.82 -3.86 -9.42
N ALA A 75 3.84 -3.67 -8.53
CA ALA A 75 3.28 -2.36 -8.22
C ALA A 75 2.99 -2.23 -6.73
N VAL A 76 2.82 -1.00 -6.27
CA VAL A 76 2.51 -0.70 -4.88
C VAL A 76 1.32 0.24 -4.78
N VAL A 77 0.52 0.08 -3.73
CA VAL A 77 -0.45 1.08 -3.30
C VAL A 77 -0.01 1.66 -1.96
N SER A 78 -0.14 2.97 -1.79
CA SER A 78 0.35 3.70 -0.63
C SER A 78 -0.77 4.25 0.25
N ALA A 79 -0.53 4.28 1.58
CA ALA A 79 -1.31 5.07 2.53
C ALA A 79 -0.37 5.86 3.45
N GLY A 80 -0.65 7.15 3.65
CA GLY A 80 0.16 8.07 4.43
C GLY A 80 0.72 9.21 3.58
N LEU A 81 1.95 9.64 3.86
CA LEU A 81 2.60 10.77 3.19
C LEU A 81 3.01 10.42 1.75
N VAL A 82 2.38 11.09 0.78
CA VAL A 82 2.66 10.86 -0.66
C VAL A 82 4.10 11.22 -1.03
N GLY A 83 4.70 12.24 -0.41
CA GLY A 83 6.11 12.59 -0.63
C GLY A 83 7.06 11.44 -0.25
N ASP A 84 6.80 10.80 0.90
CA ASP A 84 7.56 9.63 1.34
C ASP A 84 7.33 8.42 0.42
N ALA A 85 6.09 8.23 -0.02
CA ALA A 85 5.76 7.19 -0.99
C ALA A 85 6.57 7.34 -2.28
N ARG A 86 6.60 8.54 -2.88
CA ARG A 86 7.37 8.81 -4.10
C ARG A 86 8.86 8.56 -3.92
N ARG A 87 9.41 8.90 -2.75
CA ARG A 87 10.83 8.64 -2.43
C ARG A 87 11.13 7.15 -2.44
N LEU A 88 10.32 6.33 -1.73
CA LEU A 88 10.49 4.88 -1.67
C LEU A 88 10.25 4.23 -3.04
N VAL A 89 9.25 4.68 -3.80
CA VAL A 89 9.02 4.22 -5.18
C VAL A 89 10.23 4.49 -6.06
N GLY A 90 10.86 5.66 -5.93
CA GLY A 90 12.09 5.98 -6.67
C GLY A 90 13.26 5.04 -6.33
N ILE A 91 13.40 4.69 -5.05
CA ILE A 91 14.40 3.71 -4.58
C ILE A 91 14.08 2.33 -5.17
N ALA A 92 12.84 1.85 -5.01
CA ALA A 92 12.39 0.54 -5.48
C ALA A 92 12.57 0.38 -7.00
N ARG A 93 12.23 1.39 -7.79
CA ARG A 93 12.45 1.37 -9.25
C ARG A 93 13.93 1.25 -9.61
N ARG A 94 14.79 1.94 -8.88
CA ARG A 94 16.25 1.83 -9.08
C ARG A 94 16.74 0.43 -8.77
N GLN A 95 16.35 -0.14 -7.64
CA GLN A 95 16.71 -1.51 -7.25
C GLN A 95 16.23 -2.54 -8.27
N ALA A 96 15.02 -2.38 -8.82
CA ALA A 96 14.51 -3.25 -9.88
C ALA A 96 15.40 -3.18 -11.15
N GLN A 97 15.81 -1.97 -11.56
CA GLN A 97 16.70 -1.79 -12.71
C GLN A 97 18.10 -2.34 -12.43
N ASP A 98 18.67 -2.08 -11.26
CA ASP A 98 19.98 -2.58 -10.87
C ASP A 98 20.00 -4.12 -10.86
N ASN A 99 18.96 -4.76 -10.31
CA ASN A 99 18.78 -6.21 -10.35
C ASN A 99 18.78 -6.74 -11.79
N LYS A 100 18.00 -6.11 -12.66
CA LYS A 100 17.92 -6.50 -14.08
C LYS A 100 19.26 -6.34 -14.81
N MET A 101 20.01 -5.29 -14.50
CA MET A 101 21.34 -5.05 -15.08
C MET A 101 22.37 -6.08 -14.62
N VAL A 102 22.34 -6.48 -13.35
CA VAL A 102 23.31 -7.42 -12.77
C VAL A 102 23.00 -8.87 -13.12
N PHE A 103 21.73 -9.26 -13.01
CA PHE A 103 21.30 -10.66 -13.12
C PHE A 103 20.61 -10.99 -14.45
N SER A 104 20.31 -9.98 -15.29
CA SER A 104 19.54 -10.12 -16.54
C SER A 104 18.13 -10.69 -16.35
N GLU A 105 17.60 -10.64 -15.12
CA GLU A 105 16.29 -11.15 -14.71
C GLU A 105 15.50 -10.09 -13.94
N PRO A 106 14.16 -10.10 -14.02
CA PRO A 106 13.31 -9.27 -13.18
C PRO A 106 13.53 -9.58 -11.69
N ILE A 107 13.46 -8.57 -10.85
CA ILE A 107 13.51 -8.78 -9.40
C ILE A 107 12.27 -9.55 -8.93
N GLN A 108 12.46 -10.52 -8.02
CA GLN A 108 11.35 -11.27 -7.41
C GLN A 108 10.55 -10.37 -6.46
N VAL A 109 9.24 -10.64 -6.36
CA VAL A 109 8.31 -9.83 -5.54
C VAL A 109 8.72 -9.83 -4.06
N GLU A 110 9.09 -11.00 -3.53
CA GLU A 110 9.57 -11.14 -2.16
C GLU A 110 10.84 -10.33 -1.90
N VAL A 111 11.81 -10.38 -2.82
CA VAL A 111 13.08 -9.65 -2.71
C VAL A 111 12.81 -8.14 -2.70
N MET A 112 12.02 -7.63 -3.65
CA MET A 112 11.62 -6.22 -3.69
C MET A 112 10.92 -5.80 -2.39
N SER A 113 10.06 -6.64 -1.85
CA SER A 113 9.33 -6.35 -0.62
C SER A 113 10.27 -6.24 0.59
N LYS A 114 11.27 -7.11 0.68
CA LYS A 114 12.31 -7.08 1.72
C LYS A 114 13.17 -5.83 1.61
N GLU A 115 13.63 -5.46 0.42
CA GLU A 115 14.43 -4.26 0.16
C GLU A 115 13.70 -2.97 0.58
N ILE A 116 12.41 -2.87 0.28
CA ILE A 116 11.58 -1.73 0.75
C ILE A 116 11.46 -1.73 2.27
N ALA A 117 11.24 -2.90 2.87
CA ALA A 117 11.10 -3.05 4.33
C ALA A 117 12.41 -2.71 5.05
N GLU A 118 13.55 -3.18 4.55
CA GLU A 118 14.89 -2.87 5.08
C GLU A 118 15.20 -1.37 4.97
N THR A 119 14.87 -0.76 3.83
CA THR A 119 15.00 0.70 3.66
C THR A 119 14.22 1.46 4.73
N LYS A 120 12.98 1.07 5.01
CA LYS A 120 12.17 1.69 6.07
C LYS A 120 12.76 1.46 7.45
N GLN A 121 13.17 0.24 7.75
CA GLN A 121 13.77 -0.13 9.02
C GLN A 121 15.06 0.66 9.29
N ALA A 122 15.92 0.82 8.30
CA ALA A 122 17.14 1.61 8.42
C ALA A 122 16.85 3.05 8.87
N PHE A 123 15.77 3.67 8.39
CA PHE A 123 15.37 5.02 8.79
C PHE A 123 14.84 5.12 10.23
N THR A 124 14.60 4.01 10.89
CA THR A 124 14.28 3.98 12.33
C THR A 124 15.51 3.89 13.22
N GLN A 125 16.68 3.57 12.67
CA GLN A 125 17.92 3.37 13.43
C GLN A 125 18.98 4.45 13.22
N TYR A 126 18.97 5.14 12.07
CA TYR A 126 19.99 6.17 11.81
C TYR A 126 19.59 7.52 12.40
N GLY A 127 20.48 8.10 13.21
CA GLY A 127 20.31 9.43 13.78
C GLY A 127 20.15 10.51 12.71
N GLY A 128 19.31 11.51 12.98
CA GLY A 128 19.04 12.61 12.05
C GLY A 128 17.99 12.28 10.97
N LEU A 129 17.51 11.05 10.89
CA LEU A 129 16.43 10.62 9.99
C LEU A 129 15.15 10.41 10.79
N ARG A 130 14.00 10.61 10.15
CA ARG A 130 12.70 10.19 10.69
C ARG A 130 12.21 8.95 9.96
N PRO A 131 11.38 8.12 10.58
CA PRO A 131 10.69 7.03 9.88
C PRO A 131 9.85 7.54 8.72
N PHE A 132 9.69 6.72 7.68
CA PHE A 132 8.75 6.99 6.61
C PHE A 132 7.31 6.95 7.13
N GLY A 133 6.55 8.02 6.93
CA GLY A 133 5.13 8.11 7.30
C GLY A 133 4.22 7.45 6.26
N VAL A 134 4.56 6.27 5.78
CA VAL A 134 3.82 5.57 4.72
C VAL A 134 3.84 4.06 4.91
N SER A 135 2.71 3.41 4.70
CA SER A 135 2.60 1.96 4.48
C SER A 135 2.41 1.67 3.01
N PHE A 136 2.95 0.54 2.55
CA PHE A 136 2.72 0.00 1.22
C PHE A 136 2.04 -1.35 1.29
N ILE A 137 1.14 -1.58 0.36
CA ILE A 137 0.81 -2.91 -0.15
C ILE A 137 1.63 -3.09 -1.41
N ILE A 138 2.48 -4.10 -1.45
CA ILE A 138 3.31 -4.47 -2.58
C ILE A 138 2.68 -5.69 -3.23
N ALA A 139 2.30 -5.55 -4.48
CA ALA A 139 1.63 -6.58 -5.25
C ALA A 139 2.47 -6.96 -6.47
N GLY A 140 2.54 -8.22 -6.76
CA GLY A 140 3.25 -8.67 -7.95
C GLY A 140 3.01 -10.14 -8.29
N THR A 141 3.57 -10.54 -9.41
CA THR A 141 3.58 -11.95 -9.84
C THR A 141 4.94 -12.30 -10.42
N ASP A 142 5.47 -13.43 -9.99
CA ASP A 142 6.71 -14.01 -10.47
C ASP A 142 6.56 -15.52 -10.67
N GLU A 143 7.65 -16.29 -10.68
CA GLU A 143 7.63 -17.74 -10.85
C GLU A 143 6.92 -18.48 -9.73
N LYS A 144 6.85 -17.88 -8.51
CA LYS A 144 6.10 -18.41 -7.36
C LYS A 144 4.59 -18.17 -7.47
N GLY A 145 4.16 -17.37 -8.46
CA GLY A 145 2.78 -16.96 -8.66
C GLY A 145 2.45 -15.60 -8.09
N PRO A 146 1.15 -15.30 -7.87
CA PRO A 146 0.70 -14.03 -7.31
C PRO A 146 1.10 -13.87 -5.85
N GLN A 147 1.69 -12.72 -5.48
CA GLN A 147 2.14 -12.41 -4.12
C GLN A 147 1.69 -11.02 -3.70
N LEU A 148 1.37 -10.87 -2.43
CA LEU A 148 0.85 -9.65 -1.83
C LEU A 148 1.48 -9.42 -0.46
N TYR A 149 2.27 -8.37 -0.31
CA TYR A 149 2.94 -8.02 0.94
C TYR A 149 2.46 -6.68 1.48
N GLN A 150 2.49 -6.55 2.80
CA GLN A 150 2.35 -5.24 3.47
C GLN A 150 3.66 -4.88 4.14
N THR A 151 4.07 -3.60 4.02
CA THR A 151 5.15 -3.03 4.83
C THR A 151 4.66 -1.83 5.61
N GLU A 152 5.07 -1.73 6.88
CA GLU A 152 4.71 -0.67 7.81
C GLU A 152 5.86 0.35 8.00
N PRO A 153 5.63 1.51 8.63
CA PRO A 153 6.68 2.49 8.93
C PRO A 153 7.86 1.95 9.71
N SER A 154 7.66 0.92 10.53
CA SER A 154 8.71 0.22 11.30
C SER A 154 9.67 -0.61 10.44
N GLY A 155 9.30 -0.89 9.18
CA GLY A 155 9.95 -1.90 8.35
C GLY A 155 9.38 -3.31 8.54
N ALA A 156 8.35 -3.50 9.38
CA ALA A 156 7.66 -4.77 9.45
C ALA A 156 7.10 -5.17 8.09
N LEU A 157 7.22 -6.46 7.75
CA LEU A 157 6.80 -7.05 6.48
C LEU A 157 6.04 -8.34 6.75
N ALA A 158 4.90 -8.50 6.10
CA ALA A 158 4.14 -9.74 6.11
C ALA A 158 3.47 -10.00 4.77
N GLU A 159 3.28 -11.26 4.44
CA GLU A 159 2.55 -11.71 3.24
C GLU A 159 1.09 -11.97 3.57
N TYR A 160 0.18 -11.61 2.65
CA TYR A 160 -1.26 -11.69 2.83
C TYR A 160 -1.94 -12.25 1.57
N LYS A 161 -3.11 -12.85 1.75
CA LYS A 161 -4.04 -13.17 0.65
C LYS A 161 -4.91 -11.97 0.27
N SER A 162 -5.24 -11.15 1.25
CA SER A 162 -5.92 -9.86 1.08
C SER A 162 -5.60 -8.95 2.26
N ILE A 163 -5.48 -7.65 2.02
CA ILE A 163 -5.08 -6.67 3.03
C ILE A 163 -5.61 -5.28 2.71
N ALA A 164 -5.82 -4.49 3.76
CA ALA A 164 -6.14 -3.07 3.68
C ALA A 164 -5.16 -2.24 4.50
N ILE A 165 -4.83 -1.03 4.03
CA ILE A 165 -4.02 -0.03 4.72
C ILE A 165 -4.72 1.33 4.70
N GLY A 166 -4.32 2.22 5.60
CA GLY A 166 -4.88 3.57 5.69
C GLY A 166 -6.07 3.65 6.66
N ARG A 167 -6.87 4.71 6.49
CA ARG A 167 -7.99 4.99 7.40
C ARG A 167 -9.06 3.90 7.34
N ASN A 168 -9.65 3.60 8.49
CA ASN A 168 -10.74 2.61 8.62
C ASN A 168 -10.40 1.26 7.98
N LYS A 169 -9.12 0.87 7.91
CA LYS A 169 -8.68 -0.42 7.37
C LYS A 169 -9.41 -1.60 7.99
N GLU A 170 -9.78 -1.50 9.27
CA GLU A 170 -10.51 -2.55 9.98
C GLU A 170 -11.88 -2.86 9.36
N ASN A 171 -12.56 -1.84 8.82
CA ASN A 171 -13.85 -2.05 8.13
C ASN A 171 -13.66 -2.73 6.77
N ALA A 172 -12.60 -2.40 6.05
CA ALA A 172 -12.24 -3.08 4.81
C ALA A 172 -11.81 -4.54 5.08
N MET A 173 -11.02 -4.78 6.15
CA MET A 173 -10.61 -6.13 6.55
C MET A 173 -11.79 -7.03 6.89
N LYS A 174 -12.82 -6.53 7.57
CA LYS A 174 -14.06 -7.29 7.85
C LYS A 174 -14.74 -7.78 6.56
N VAL A 175 -14.69 -7.00 5.47
CA VAL A 175 -15.21 -7.45 4.16
C VAL A 175 -14.36 -8.59 3.62
N PHE A 176 -13.04 -8.47 3.68
CA PHE A 176 -12.14 -9.53 3.22
C PHE A 176 -12.30 -10.81 4.04
N GLU A 177 -12.32 -10.74 5.37
CA GLU A 177 -12.50 -11.89 6.26
C GLU A 177 -13.82 -12.64 5.98
N LYS A 178 -14.88 -11.91 5.60
CA LYS A 178 -16.18 -12.50 5.29
C LYS A 178 -16.24 -13.10 3.90
N ASP A 179 -15.74 -12.38 2.89
CA ASP A 179 -16.08 -12.66 1.48
C ASP A 179 -14.90 -13.23 0.68
N TYR A 180 -13.66 -13.20 1.20
CA TYR A 180 -12.49 -13.78 0.54
C TYR A 180 -12.60 -15.31 0.47
N LYS A 181 -12.23 -15.84 -0.68
CA LYS A 181 -12.06 -17.29 -0.92
C LYS A 181 -10.85 -17.50 -1.82
N ASP A 182 -10.17 -18.63 -1.65
CA ASP A 182 -9.11 -19.01 -2.58
C ASP A 182 -9.65 -19.19 -4.01
N ASN A 183 -8.83 -18.89 -5.01
CA ASN A 183 -9.18 -18.99 -6.43
C ASN A 183 -10.37 -18.12 -6.89
N LEU A 184 -10.50 -16.92 -6.33
CA LEU A 184 -11.49 -15.93 -6.80
C LEU A 184 -11.29 -15.61 -8.29
N SER A 185 -12.40 -15.45 -9.04
CA SER A 185 -12.33 -14.80 -10.36
C SER A 185 -12.06 -13.31 -10.21
N LEU A 186 -11.52 -12.68 -11.27
CA LEU A 186 -11.25 -11.24 -11.28
C LEU A 186 -12.50 -10.42 -10.94
N ASP A 187 -13.66 -10.76 -11.50
CA ASP A 187 -14.94 -10.05 -11.25
C ASP A 187 -15.28 -10.02 -9.76
N LYS A 188 -15.15 -11.17 -9.09
CA LYS A 188 -15.41 -11.29 -7.65
C LYS A 188 -14.37 -10.50 -6.84
N ALA A 189 -13.09 -10.56 -7.23
CA ALA A 189 -12.03 -9.82 -6.57
C ALA A 189 -12.25 -8.29 -6.68
N VAL A 190 -12.65 -7.80 -7.87
CA VAL A 190 -12.99 -6.38 -8.07
C VAL A 190 -14.17 -5.97 -7.20
N LYS A 191 -15.23 -6.78 -7.14
CA LYS A 191 -16.41 -6.49 -6.32
C LYS A 191 -16.07 -6.43 -4.84
N ILE A 192 -15.35 -7.42 -4.32
CA ILE A 192 -14.92 -7.46 -2.91
C ILE A 192 -14.02 -6.26 -2.58
N ALA A 193 -13.05 -5.93 -3.46
CA ALA A 193 -12.18 -4.79 -3.25
C ALA A 193 -12.95 -3.45 -3.28
N TYR A 194 -13.94 -3.31 -4.17
CA TYR A 194 -14.81 -2.13 -4.21
C TYR A 194 -15.64 -2.00 -2.92
N ASP A 195 -16.25 -3.10 -2.46
CA ASP A 195 -17.04 -3.13 -1.23
C ASP A 195 -16.17 -2.83 0.00
N ALA A 196 -14.95 -3.34 0.05
CA ALA A 196 -13.97 -3.03 1.09
C ALA A 196 -13.62 -1.53 1.12
N LEU A 197 -13.34 -0.91 -0.03
CA LEU A 197 -13.13 0.52 -0.13
C LEU A 197 -14.39 1.31 0.27
N ALA A 198 -15.57 0.90 -0.17
CA ALA A 198 -16.83 1.56 0.17
C ALA A 198 -17.11 1.54 1.68
N LYS A 199 -16.76 0.44 2.37
CA LYS A 199 -16.89 0.34 3.84
C LYS A 199 -15.83 1.12 4.62
N SER A 200 -14.72 1.48 3.99
CA SER A 200 -13.67 2.28 4.63
C SER A 200 -13.94 3.79 4.61
N VAL A 201 -14.81 4.28 3.73
CA VAL A 201 -15.20 5.70 3.73
C VAL A 201 -16.24 5.98 4.82
N PRO A 202 -16.24 7.22 5.38
CA PRO A 202 -17.28 7.62 6.33
C PRO A 202 -18.68 7.45 5.74
N GLU A 203 -19.66 7.06 6.57
CA GLU A 203 -21.06 6.80 6.14
C GLU A 203 -21.72 7.98 5.38
N LYS A 204 -21.29 9.21 5.67
CA LYS A 204 -21.77 10.42 5.00
C LYS A 204 -21.19 10.62 3.58
N GLU A 205 -20.14 9.89 3.24
CA GLU A 205 -19.48 9.95 1.94
C GLU A 205 -19.85 8.74 1.11
N LYS A 206 -20.18 8.96 -0.17
CA LYS A 206 -20.35 7.86 -1.13
C LYS A 206 -19.09 7.71 -1.96
N ILE A 207 -18.61 6.48 -2.07
CA ILE A 207 -17.55 6.18 -3.01
C ILE A 207 -18.11 6.18 -4.45
N SER A 208 -17.39 6.80 -5.36
CA SER A 208 -17.74 6.82 -6.78
C SER A 208 -16.62 6.21 -7.62
N LEU A 209 -16.91 5.74 -8.81
CA LEU A 209 -15.90 5.17 -9.71
C LEU A 209 -14.81 6.18 -10.09
N LEU A 210 -15.13 7.47 -10.14
CA LEU A 210 -14.16 8.54 -10.39
C LEU A 210 -13.17 8.76 -9.24
N ARG A 211 -13.52 8.31 -8.04
CA ARG A 211 -12.72 8.47 -6.83
C ARG A 211 -11.79 7.31 -6.59
N VAL A 212 -12.02 6.16 -7.23
CA VAL A 212 -11.23 4.94 -7.03
C VAL A 212 -10.30 4.69 -8.21
N GLU A 213 -9.17 4.09 -7.89
CA GLU A 213 -8.19 3.63 -8.87
C GLU A 213 -7.96 2.15 -8.63
N PHE A 214 -7.99 1.36 -9.69
CA PHE A 214 -7.80 -0.08 -9.68
C PHE A 214 -6.71 -0.48 -10.65
N ALA A 215 -5.87 -1.42 -10.24
CA ALA A 215 -4.88 -2.04 -11.12
C ALA A 215 -4.78 -3.54 -10.87
N ILE A 216 -4.46 -4.27 -11.91
CA ILE A 216 -4.18 -5.70 -11.86
C ILE A 216 -2.73 -5.97 -12.26
N ILE A 217 -2.16 -6.99 -11.66
CA ILE A 217 -0.85 -7.52 -12.00
C ILE A 217 -1.03 -9.03 -12.22
N ASP A 218 -0.80 -9.48 -13.44
CA ASP A 218 -0.91 -10.89 -13.84
C ASP A 218 0.28 -11.32 -14.70
N SER A 219 0.19 -12.47 -15.36
CA SER A 219 1.21 -12.98 -16.26
C SER A 219 1.55 -12.02 -17.41
N LYS A 220 0.60 -11.14 -17.81
CA LYS A 220 0.78 -10.14 -18.87
C LYS A 220 1.40 -8.84 -18.36
N GLY A 221 1.55 -8.69 -17.03
CA GLY A 221 2.11 -7.53 -16.37
C GLY A 221 1.08 -6.61 -15.71
N PHE A 222 1.51 -5.40 -15.43
CA PHE A 222 0.71 -4.37 -14.76
C PHE A 222 -0.25 -3.65 -15.72
N LYS A 223 -1.52 -3.50 -15.30
CA LYS A 223 -2.54 -2.75 -16.04
C LYS A 223 -3.48 -2.02 -15.09
N PHE A 224 -3.73 -0.73 -15.34
CA PHE A 224 -4.87 -0.02 -14.74
C PHE A 224 -6.19 -0.49 -15.36
N LEU A 225 -7.21 -0.66 -14.51
CA LEU A 225 -8.59 -0.85 -14.97
C LEU A 225 -9.24 0.50 -15.20
N ASN A 226 -9.80 0.68 -16.36
CA ASN A 226 -10.53 1.91 -16.71
C ASN A 226 -11.98 1.87 -16.17
N GLU A 227 -12.69 2.99 -16.27
CA GLU A 227 -14.08 3.10 -15.78
C GLU A 227 -15.04 2.13 -16.48
N SER A 228 -14.83 1.83 -17.76
CA SER A 228 -15.65 0.85 -18.50
C SER A 228 -15.42 -0.57 -18.02
N ASP A 229 -14.13 -0.93 -17.72
CA ASP A 229 -13.78 -2.23 -17.13
C ASP A 229 -14.50 -2.38 -15.78
N LEU A 230 -14.38 -1.37 -14.89
CA LEU A 230 -15.02 -1.40 -13.57
C LEU A 230 -16.55 -1.49 -13.65
N LYS A 231 -17.20 -0.75 -14.55
CA LYS A 231 -18.65 -0.84 -14.76
C LYS A 231 -19.09 -2.23 -15.21
N SER A 232 -18.26 -2.95 -15.97
CA SER A 232 -18.58 -4.30 -16.41
C SER A 232 -18.49 -5.32 -15.27
N PHE A 233 -17.52 -5.17 -14.36
CA PHE A 233 -17.32 -6.06 -13.22
C PHE A 233 -18.29 -5.80 -12.05
N LEU A 234 -18.81 -4.59 -11.91
CA LEU A 234 -19.68 -4.19 -10.79
C LEU A 234 -21.18 -4.29 -11.11
N LYS A 235 -21.53 -4.75 -12.32
CA LYS A 235 -22.90 -5.12 -12.67
C LYS A 235 -23.28 -6.43 -11.99
#